data_69d92f9e260b401b038af8b78cf335f9
#
_entry.id   69d92f9e260b401b038af8b78cf335f9
#
_cell.length_a   1.000
_cell.length_b   1.000
_cell.length_c   1.000
_cell.angle_alpha   90.00
_cell.angle_beta   90.00
_cell.angle_gamma   90.00
#
_symmetry.space_group_name_H-M   'P 1'
#
loop_
_entity.id
_entity.type
_entity.pdbx_description
1 polymer ?
#
loop_
_entity_poly.entity_id
_entity_poly.type
_entity_poly.pdbx_seq_one_letter_code
_entity_poly.pdbx_strand_id
1 'polypeptide(L)'
;MAVFGFLPSGARLMTGLENRVMIEVEAFPETTTIVVKGELDLVTRPYLAAQLVLAVQDRPGRLVFDLSGTHFMDCGSARLITAAGQWLPDGVRPVIRRPRPGVRRVFELTGLEAYCEIEPLTVGSNRALASCPSQRTNRGADR
;
A
#
# COMPACT_ATOMS: atom_id res chain seq x y z
N MET A 1 -14.45 -13.54 -19.93
CA MET A 1 -14.36 -13.16 -19.59
C MET A 1 -14.99 -12.91 -18.60
N ALA A 2 -15.28 -13.00 -18.35
CA ALA A 2 -15.95 -12.80 -17.55
C ALA A 2 -15.76 -12.79 -16.30
N VAL A 3 -15.12 -12.86 -15.97
CA VAL A 3 -14.75 -13.02 -14.87
C VAL A 3 -14.78 -12.01 -14.07
N PHE A 4 -15.23 -11.12 -14.23
CA PHE A 4 -15.03 -10.15 -13.51
C PHE A 4 -15.64 -10.22 -12.35
N GLY A 5 -15.94 -10.49 -11.85
CA GLY A 5 -16.46 -10.55 -10.91
C GLY A 5 -16.11 -10.45 -9.64
N PHE A 6 -15.64 -11.17 -9.10
CA PHE A 6 -15.41 -11.03 -7.85
C PHE A 6 -14.35 -11.92 -7.41
N LEU A 7 -13.48 -11.52 -6.58
CA LEU A 7 -12.42 -12.34 -6.10
C LEU A 7 -12.90 -13.11 -4.88
N PRO A 8 -12.75 -14.40 -4.90
CA PRO A 8 -13.14 -15.16 -3.72
C PRO A 8 -12.23 -14.79 -2.57
N SER A 9 -12.73 -14.91 -1.38
CA SER A 9 -11.95 -14.64 -0.21
C SER A 9 -10.66 -15.43 -0.23
N GLY A 10 -9.56 -14.81 0.05
CA GLY A 10 -8.28 -15.48 0.04
C GLY A 10 -7.67 -15.62 -1.35
N ALA A 11 -8.31 -15.06 -2.37
CA ALA A 11 -7.78 -15.18 -3.70
C ALA A 11 -6.51 -14.36 -3.89
N ARG A 12 -5.67 -14.82 -4.75
CA ARG A 12 -4.45 -14.11 -5.09
C ARG A 12 -4.37 -14.06 -6.59
N LEU A 13 -4.20 -12.87 -7.12
CA LEU A 13 -4.02 -12.70 -8.55
C LEU A 13 -2.73 -11.96 -8.77
N MET A 14 -2.01 -12.34 -9.78
CA MET A 14 -0.75 -11.71 -10.10
C MET A 14 -0.77 -11.24 -11.53
N THR A 15 -0.19 -10.08 -11.77
CA THR A 15 -0.03 -9.59 -13.11
C THR A 15 1.21 -8.71 -13.13
N GLY A 16 1.73 -8.45 -14.27
CA GLY A 16 2.89 -7.61 -14.36
C GLY A 16 3.50 -7.58 -15.73
N LEU A 17 4.56 -6.82 -15.84
CA LEU A 17 5.34 -6.71 -17.04
C LEU A 17 6.70 -7.22 -16.62
N GLU A 18 7.17 -8.27 -17.33
CA GLU A 18 8.34 -8.96 -16.91
C GLU A 18 9.46 -8.04 -16.57
N ASN A 19 10.12 -8.28 -15.52
CA ASN A 19 11.27 -7.52 -15.03
C ASN A 19 11.00 -6.06 -14.70
N ARG A 20 9.80 -5.56 -14.82
CA ARG A 20 9.55 -4.18 -14.49
C ARG A 20 8.59 -4.04 -13.32
N VAL A 21 7.51 -4.75 -13.33
CA VAL A 21 6.56 -4.65 -12.24
C VAL A 21 5.86 -5.98 -12.05
N MET A 22 5.55 -6.30 -10.82
CA MET A 22 4.75 -7.45 -10.48
C MET A 22 3.71 -6.96 -9.50
N ILE A 23 2.45 -7.25 -9.75
CA ILE A 23 1.35 -6.79 -8.91
C ILE A 23 0.52 -8.00 -8.50
N GLU A 24 0.33 -8.13 -7.22
CA GLU A 24 -0.37 -9.26 -6.67
C GLU A 24 -1.51 -8.75 -5.81
N VAL A 25 -2.70 -9.28 -6.00
CA VAL A 25 -3.86 -8.86 -5.22
C VAL A 25 -4.29 -10.00 -4.34
N GLU A 26 -4.41 -9.73 -3.06
CA GLU A 26 -4.86 -10.71 -2.08
C GLU A 26 -6.15 -10.18 -1.49
N ALA A 27 -7.23 -10.86 -1.71
CA ALA A 27 -8.53 -10.42 -1.25
C ALA A 27 -9.05 -11.26 -0.09
N PHE A 28 -9.42 -10.62 0.98
CA PHE A 28 -10.05 -11.25 2.14
C PHE A 28 -11.35 -10.50 2.43
N PRO A 29 -12.25 -11.04 3.19
CA PRO A 29 -13.57 -10.42 3.36
C PRO A 29 -13.59 -8.94 3.68
N GLU A 30 -12.73 -8.49 4.54
CA GLU A 30 -12.75 -7.08 4.90
C GLU A 30 -11.59 -6.28 4.32
N THR A 31 -10.58 -6.94 3.86
CA THR A 31 -9.36 -6.27 3.45
C THR A 31 -8.85 -6.81 2.13
N THR A 32 -8.55 -5.92 1.23
CA THR A 32 -7.86 -6.31 0.00
C THR A 32 -6.50 -5.65 0.01
N THR A 33 -5.47 -6.41 -0.27
CA THR A 33 -4.11 -5.90 -0.32
C THR A 33 -3.57 -6.04 -1.74
N ILE A 34 -3.01 -4.96 -2.24
CA ILE A 34 -2.33 -4.96 -3.53
C ILE A 34 -0.85 -4.81 -3.24
N VAL A 35 -0.07 -5.83 -3.57
CA VAL A 35 1.36 -5.82 -3.35
C VAL A 35 2.02 -5.46 -4.67
N VAL A 36 2.84 -4.41 -4.67
CA VAL A 36 3.49 -3.96 -5.89
C VAL A 36 4.99 -4.07 -5.73
N LYS A 37 5.65 -4.70 -6.70
CA LYS A 37 7.10 -4.83 -6.69
C LYS A 37 7.62 -4.32 -8.02
N GLY A 38 8.63 -3.48 -7.97
CA GLY A 38 9.24 -2.94 -9.18
C GLY A 38 9.00 -1.46 -9.35
N GLU A 39 8.68 -1.05 -10.55
CA GLU A 39 8.54 0.36 -10.88
C GLU A 39 7.13 0.69 -11.33
N LEU A 40 6.60 1.79 -10.84
CA LEU A 40 5.30 2.28 -11.27
C LEU A 40 5.50 3.57 -12.04
N ASP A 41 5.35 3.48 -13.33
CA ASP A 41 5.53 4.64 -14.21
C ASP A 41 4.47 4.58 -15.30
N LEU A 42 4.60 5.41 -16.31
CA LEU A 42 3.60 5.50 -17.36
C LEU A 42 3.41 4.15 -18.07
N VAL A 43 4.48 3.40 -18.24
CA VAL A 43 4.42 2.13 -18.97
C VAL A 43 3.75 1.03 -18.15
N THR A 44 4.05 0.98 -16.85
CA THR A 44 3.54 -0.09 -16.00
C THR A 44 2.21 0.25 -15.35
N ARG A 45 1.81 1.53 -15.35
CA ARG A 45 0.58 1.97 -14.73
C ARG A 45 -0.67 1.20 -15.17
N PRO A 46 -0.81 0.84 -16.46
CA PRO A 46 -2.00 0.09 -16.88
C PRO A 46 -2.17 -1.24 -16.15
N TYR A 47 -1.06 -1.86 -15.75
CA TYR A 47 -1.16 -3.12 -15.01
C TYR A 47 -1.72 -2.88 -13.61
N LEU A 48 -1.33 -1.78 -13.00
CA LEU A 48 -1.88 -1.42 -11.70
C LEU A 48 -3.35 -1.07 -11.84
N ALA A 49 -3.70 -0.31 -12.87
CA ALA A 49 -5.09 0.10 -13.08
C ALA A 49 -6.00 -1.11 -13.25
N ALA A 50 -5.55 -2.11 -13.98
CA ALA A 50 -6.36 -3.31 -14.20
C ALA A 50 -6.61 -4.05 -12.88
N GLN A 51 -5.58 -4.17 -12.06
CA GLN A 51 -5.73 -4.88 -10.80
C GLN A 51 -6.57 -4.06 -9.82
N LEU A 52 -6.47 -2.75 -9.91
CA LEU A 52 -7.22 -1.89 -9.03
C LEU A 52 -8.72 -2.02 -9.28
N VAL A 53 -9.11 -2.12 -10.54
CA VAL A 53 -10.52 -2.31 -10.87
C VAL A 53 -11.07 -3.55 -10.18
N LEU A 54 -10.29 -4.62 -10.22
CA LEU A 54 -10.74 -5.85 -9.56
C LEU A 54 -10.75 -5.69 -8.05
N ALA A 55 -9.77 -5.02 -7.51
CA ALA A 55 -9.64 -4.91 -6.08
C ALA A 55 -10.77 -4.10 -5.43
N VAL A 56 -11.34 -3.14 -6.15
CA VAL A 56 -12.38 -2.31 -5.56
C VAL A 56 -13.80 -2.78 -5.87
N GLN A 57 -13.95 -3.81 -6.70
CA GLN A 57 -15.28 -4.25 -7.07
C GLN A 57 -16.17 -4.59 -5.90
N ASP A 58 -15.64 -5.23 -4.90
CA ASP A 58 -16.45 -5.63 -3.76
C ASP A 58 -16.46 -4.59 -2.66
N ARG A 59 -15.98 -3.40 -2.95
CA ARG A 59 -15.95 -2.28 -2.01
C ARG A 59 -15.40 -2.71 -0.65
N PRO A 60 -14.16 -3.17 -0.61
CA PRO A 60 -13.59 -3.66 0.64
C PRO A 60 -13.59 -2.59 1.73
N GLY A 61 -13.73 -3.00 2.95
CA GLY A 61 -13.68 -2.06 4.06
C GLY A 61 -12.27 -1.51 4.26
N ARG A 62 -11.27 -2.17 3.70
CA ARG A 62 -9.89 -1.70 3.82
C ARG A 62 -9.13 -2.10 2.56
N LEU A 63 -8.51 -1.12 1.93
CA LEU A 63 -7.69 -1.37 0.74
C LEU A 63 -6.27 -0.95 1.07
N VAL A 64 -5.34 -1.89 0.99
CA VAL A 64 -3.95 -1.66 1.35
C VAL A 64 -3.05 -1.82 0.15
N PHE A 65 -2.15 -0.87 -0.05
CA PHE A 65 -1.11 -0.99 -1.07
C PHE A 65 0.21 -1.23 -0.34
N ASP A 66 0.77 -2.41 -0.51
CA ASP A 66 2.05 -2.72 0.10
C ASP A 66 3.11 -2.35 -0.92
N LEU A 67 3.82 -1.27 -0.65
CA LEU A 67 4.80 -0.74 -1.56
C LEU A 67 6.23 -1.01 -1.11
N SER A 68 6.42 -1.96 -0.22
CA SER A 68 7.76 -2.26 0.28
C SER A 68 8.71 -2.72 -0.83
N GLY A 69 8.19 -3.33 -1.87
CA GLY A 69 8.99 -3.76 -3.01
C GLY A 69 9.00 -2.78 -4.17
N THR A 70 8.36 -1.60 -4.01
CA THR A 70 8.30 -0.63 -5.09
C THR A 70 9.51 0.28 -5.02
N HIS A 71 10.31 0.28 -6.08
CA HIS A 71 11.54 1.05 -6.11
C HIS A 71 11.35 2.45 -6.67
N PHE A 72 10.37 2.63 -7.51
CA PHE A 72 10.12 3.91 -8.16
C PHE A 72 8.63 4.09 -8.37
N MET A 73 8.17 5.32 -8.19
CA MET A 73 6.77 5.64 -8.46
C MET A 73 6.70 7.06 -8.98
N ASP A 74 5.98 7.26 -10.07
CA ASP A 74 5.79 8.61 -10.58
C ASP A 74 4.50 9.22 -9.99
N CYS A 75 4.30 10.50 -10.23
CA CYS A 75 3.15 11.19 -9.66
C CYS A 75 1.83 10.65 -10.18
N GLY A 76 1.80 10.25 -11.43
CA GLY A 76 0.56 9.72 -12.01
C GLY A 76 0.13 8.42 -11.37
N SER A 77 1.10 7.58 -11.02
CA SER A 77 0.78 6.32 -10.35
C SER A 77 0.31 6.58 -8.93
N ALA A 78 0.92 7.56 -8.25
CA ALA A 78 0.48 7.93 -6.91
C ALA A 78 -0.96 8.48 -6.97
N ARG A 79 -1.29 9.25 -7.99
CA ARG A 79 -2.64 9.75 -8.15
C ARG A 79 -3.63 8.63 -8.36
N LEU A 80 -3.25 7.64 -9.14
CA LEU A 80 -4.12 6.50 -9.40
C LEU A 80 -4.41 5.77 -8.09
N ILE A 81 -3.40 5.57 -7.27
CA ILE A 81 -3.58 4.88 -6.00
C ILE A 81 -4.52 5.67 -5.10
N THR A 82 -4.30 6.95 -4.96
CA THR A 82 -5.14 7.74 -4.06
C THR A 82 -6.55 7.90 -4.61
N ALA A 83 -6.70 7.92 -5.93
CA ALA A 83 -8.02 8.02 -6.53
C ALA A 83 -8.87 6.79 -6.26
N ALA A 84 -8.25 5.68 -5.90
CA ALA A 84 -9.00 4.47 -5.58
C ALA A 84 -9.97 4.71 -4.42
N GLY A 85 -9.67 5.69 -3.58
CA GLY A 85 -10.55 5.99 -2.45
C GLY A 85 -11.97 6.32 -2.86
N GLN A 86 -12.16 6.86 -4.05
CA GLN A 86 -13.50 7.23 -4.47
C GLN A 86 -14.38 6.02 -4.77
N TRP A 87 -13.77 4.85 -4.87
CA TRP A 87 -14.53 3.63 -5.14
C TRP A 87 -14.74 2.82 -3.88
N LEU A 88 -14.27 3.30 -2.74
CA LEU A 88 -14.39 2.61 -1.48
C LEU A 88 -15.58 3.16 -0.70
N PRO A 89 -16.02 2.46 0.34
CA PRO A 89 -17.10 2.97 1.18
C PRO A 89 -16.75 4.33 1.75
N ASP A 90 -17.76 5.12 2.07
CA ASP A 90 -17.55 6.47 2.57
C ASP A 90 -16.60 6.50 3.76
N GLY A 91 -15.67 7.40 3.70
CA GLY A 91 -14.71 7.57 4.78
C GLY A 91 -13.53 6.65 4.74
N VAL A 92 -13.54 5.67 3.85
CA VAL A 92 -12.43 4.73 3.76
C VAL A 92 -11.39 5.30 2.82
N ARG A 93 -10.14 5.30 3.24
CA ARG A 93 -9.05 5.79 2.39
C ARG A 93 -8.07 4.68 2.13
N PRO A 94 -7.41 4.68 0.98
CA PRO A 94 -6.37 3.69 0.72
C PRO A 94 -5.27 3.79 1.76
N VAL A 95 -4.72 2.66 2.14
CA VAL A 95 -3.64 2.60 3.11
C VAL A 95 -2.36 2.26 2.37
N ILE A 96 -1.33 3.07 2.57
CA ILE A 96 -0.03 2.81 1.94
C ILE A 96 0.85 2.18 3.01
N ARG A 97 1.23 0.94 2.75
CA ARG A 97 2.01 0.21 3.73
C ARG A 97 3.47 0.12 3.32
N ARG A 98 4.34 0.47 4.24
CA ARG A 98 5.79 0.33 4.08
C ARG A 98 6.36 0.94 2.79
N PRO A 99 6.00 2.16 2.45
CA PRO A 99 6.59 2.77 1.26
C PRO A 99 8.06 3.07 1.51
N ARG A 100 8.89 2.83 0.51
CA ARG A 100 10.29 3.21 0.62
C ARG A 100 10.37 4.73 0.67
N PRO A 101 11.44 5.30 1.22
CA PRO A 101 11.55 6.74 1.36
C PRO A 101 11.29 7.52 0.07
N GLY A 102 11.81 7.05 -1.06
CA GLY A 102 11.60 7.73 -2.32
C GLY A 102 10.15 7.71 -2.77
N VAL A 103 9.46 6.60 -2.52
CA VAL A 103 8.07 6.46 -2.88
C VAL A 103 7.21 7.31 -1.94
N ARG A 104 7.51 7.28 -0.66
CA ARG A 104 6.77 8.08 0.30
C ARG A 104 6.89 9.56 -0.04
N ARG A 105 8.06 9.97 -0.51
CA ARG A 105 8.27 11.36 -0.85
C ARG A 105 7.38 11.81 -1.99
N VAL A 106 7.04 10.94 -2.91
CA VAL A 106 6.15 11.30 -4.01
C VAL A 106 4.78 11.71 -3.45
N PHE A 107 4.28 10.95 -2.47
CA PHE A 107 2.99 11.30 -1.86
C PHE A 107 3.11 12.62 -1.11
N GLU A 108 4.22 12.84 -0.43
CA GLU A 108 4.41 14.07 0.33
C GLU A 108 4.52 15.30 -0.58
N LEU A 109 5.35 15.19 -1.61
CA LEU A 109 5.58 16.33 -2.49
C LEU A 109 4.36 16.69 -3.33
N THR A 110 3.51 15.74 -3.60
CA THR A 110 2.32 16.02 -4.41
C THR A 110 1.11 16.36 -3.55
N GLY A 111 1.23 16.26 -2.23
CA GLY A 111 0.09 16.51 -1.34
C GLY A 111 -0.90 15.38 -1.32
N LEU A 112 -0.59 14.28 -1.99
CA LEU A 112 -1.54 13.16 -2.06
C LEU A 112 -1.65 12.40 -0.75
N GLU A 113 -0.72 12.63 0.16
CA GLU A 113 -0.81 11.99 1.46
C GLU A 113 -2.10 12.40 2.18
N ALA A 114 -2.73 13.48 1.77
CA ALA A 114 -3.98 13.88 2.39
C ALA A 114 -5.13 12.96 2.01
N TYR A 115 -4.96 12.16 0.97
CA TYR A 115 -6.03 11.30 0.48
C TYR A 115 -5.80 9.82 0.75
N CYS A 116 -4.82 9.50 1.55
CA CYS A 116 -4.53 8.11 1.91
C CYS A 116 -3.96 8.09 3.32
N GLU A 117 -3.80 6.89 3.85
CA GLU A 117 -3.17 6.74 5.16
C GLU A 117 -1.83 6.10 4.92
N ILE A 118 -0.77 6.72 5.34
CA ILE A 118 0.56 6.14 5.16
C ILE A 118 0.98 5.54 6.48
N GLU A 119 1.14 4.23 6.51
CA GLU A 119 1.55 3.57 7.73
C GLU A 119 3.00 3.92 8.03
N PRO A 120 3.30 4.18 9.26
CA PRO A 120 4.66 4.55 9.60
C PRO A 120 5.56 3.37 9.36
N LEU A 121 6.81 3.66 9.10
CA LEU A 121 7.69 2.65 8.86
C LEU A 121 7.99 2.04 10.16
N THR A 122 7.32 1.12 10.57
CA THR A 122 7.60 0.60 11.84
C THR A 122 8.50 -0.46 11.61
N VAL A 123 9.51 -0.42 12.10
CA VAL A 123 10.38 -1.38 11.91
C VAL A 123 9.99 -2.34 12.81
N GLY A 124 9.46 -3.11 12.52
CA GLY A 124 9.08 -4.09 13.26
C GLY A 124 9.38 -4.14 14.54
N SER A 125 10.01 -4.24 14.68
CA SER A 125 10.46 -4.33 15.73
C SER A 125 10.07 -3.59 16.60
N ASN A 126 9.75 -3.05 16.33
CA ASN A 126 9.36 -2.28 17.11
C ASN A 126 9.10 -2.78 18.34
N ARG A 127 8.71 -3.77 18.42
CA ARG A 127 8.44 -4.21 19.55
C ARG A 127 9.50 -4.12 20.32
N ALA A 128 10.38 -4.31 19.82
CA ALA A 128 11.48 -4.42 20.52
C ALA A 128 11.65 -3.15 21.13
N LEU A 129 11.47 -2.25 20.53
CA LEU A 129 11.76 -1.12 21.01
C LEU A 129 11.12 -0.85 22.12
N ALA A 130 10.24 -1.17 22.08
CA ALA A 130 9.51 -0.80 23.11
C ALA A 130 10.26 -1.10 24.26
N SER A 131 10.83 -1.97 24.17
CA SER A 131 11.43 -2.33 25.29
C SER A 131 12.40 -1.47 25.62
N CYS A 132 12.86 -0.97 25.08
CA CYS A 132 13.91 -0.29 25.38
C CYS A 132 13.66 0.69 26.23
N PRO A 133 13.25 1.04 26.54
CA PRO A 133 13.17 1.94 27.18
C PRO A 133 13.45 2.03 28.34
N SER A 134 13.50 1.72 28.46
CA SER A 134 13.73 1.81 29.26
C SER A 134 14.42 2.17 29.88
N GLN A 135 14.50 2.17 29.69
CA GLN A 135 15.09 2.35 30.16
C GLN A 135 15.52 2.96 30.84
N ARG A 136 15.75 3.21 30.95
CA ARG A 136 16.28 3.66 31.40
C ARG A 136 16.46 4.17 32.26
N THR A 137 16.34 4.24 32.36
CA THR A 137 16.61 4.63 33.01
C THR A 137 16.99 5.04 33.85
N ASN A 138 17.02 5.18 33.89
CA ASN A 138 17.45 5.58 34.50
C ASN A 138 17.93 5.90 35.31
N ARG A 139 18.23 5.89 35.50
CA ARG A 139 18.78 6.11 36.17
C ARG A 139 19.29 6.66 36.92
N GLY A 140 19.30 6.73 36.93
CA GLY A 140 19.87 7.17 37.45
C GLY A 140 20.03 7.63 38.20
N ALA A 141 19.95 7.79 38.41
CA ALA A 141 20.16 8.25 39.00
C ALA A 141 20.55 8.51 39.90
N ASP A 142 20.66 8.46 40.15
CA ASP A 142 21.13 8.68 40.93
C ASP A 142 21.73 8.91 41.66
N ARG A 143 22.01 9.02 41.81
CA ARG A 143 22.70 9.25 42.45
C ARG A 143 23.11 9.49 42.85
#